data_cc24b451aa5ff1cb79708c336a4e3cb7
#
_entry.id   cc24b451aa5ff1cb79708c336a4e3cb7
#
_cell.length_a   1.000
_cell.length_b   1.000
_cell.length_c   1.000
_cell.angle_alpha   90.00
_cell.angle_beta   90.00
_cell.angle_gamma   90.00
#
_symmetry.space_group_name_H-M   'P 1'
#
loop_
_entity.id
_entity.type
_entity.pdbx_description
1 polymer ?
#
loop_
_entity_poly.entity_id
_entity_poly.type
_entity_poly.pdbx_seq_one_letter_code
_entity_poly.pdbx_strand_id
1 'polypeptide(L)'
;MNRLWASASGAALSCALILGAQGGALANDALVELAKSPENWVMTGRDYNAQNFSPSTQITKENVGELRPAWSFSTGVLHGHEGTPLVVDGKMFVHTPFPNTTFALDLDEPGKILWQNKPRQDPTARAVGS
;
A
#
# COMPACT_ATOMS: atom_id res chain seq x y z
N MET A 1 81.56 -21.35 -0.87
CA MET A 1 81.02 -19.95 -0.89
C MET A 1 79.93 -19.91 -1.97
N ASN A 2 78.66 -20.12 -1.60
CA ASN A 2 77.51 -19.93 -2.49
C ASN A 2 76.38 -19.44 -1.65
N ARG A 3 76.00 -18.18 -1.87
CA ARG A 3 74.88 -17.52 -1.22
C ARG A 3 73.61 -17.84 -2.01
N LEU A 4 72.67 -18.50 -1.37
CA LEU A 4 71.30 -18.71 -1.90
C LEU A 4 70.46 -17.48 -1.50
N TRP A 5 69.94 -16.79 -2.48
CA TRP A 5 68.97 -15.72 -2.31
C TRP A 5 67.57 -16.37 -2.38
N ALA A 6 66.84 -16.28 -1.28
CA ALA A 6 65.43 -16.64 -1.24
C ALA A 6 64.59 -15.41 -1.63
N SER A 7 63.92 -15.52 -2.74
CA SER A 7 62.92 -14.58 -3.21
C SER A 7 61.59 -14.86 -2.52
N ALA A 8 61.14 -13.96 -1.67
CA ALA A 8 59.82 -13.97 -1.07
C ALA A 8 58.81 -13.39 -2.06
N SER A 9 57.96 -14.27 -2.64
CA SER A 9 56.83 -13.83 -3.44
C SER A 9 55.68 -13.42 -2.54
N GLY A 10 55.45 -12.11 -2.42
CA GLY A 10 54.28 -11.57 -1.75
C GLY A 10 53.01 -11.78 -2.59
N ALA A 11 52.11 -12.60 -2.09
CA ALA A 11 50.76 -12.71 -2.64
C ALA A 11 49.91 -11.51 -2.16
N ALA A 12 49.64 -10.58 -3.06
CA ALA A 12 48.68 -9.49 -2.83
C ALA A 12 47.26 -10.08 -2.90
N LEU A 13 46.59 -10.18 -1.76
CA LEU A 13 45.15 -10.45 -1.69
C LEU A 13 44.38 -9.20 -2.14
N SER A 14 43.89 -9.19 -3.37
CA SER A 14 42.95 -8.20 -3.84
C SER A 14 41.57 -8.49 -3.26
N CYS A 15 41.20 -7.83 -2.17
CA CYS A 15 39.82 -7.78 -1.72
C CYS A 15 39.01 -6.95 -2.71
N ALA A 16 38.34 -7.59 -3.63
CA ALA A 16 37.31 -6.94 -4.45
C ALA A 16 36.09 -6.63 -3.54
N LEU A 17 35.94 -5.37 -3.17
CA LEU A 17 34.73 -4.85 -2.56
C LEU A 17 33.61 -4.95 -3.58
N ILE A 18 32.77 -5.98 -3.50
CA ILE A 18 31.48 -6.04 -4.19
C ILE A 18 30.59 -5.03 -3.47
N LEU A 19 30.56 -3.80 -3.97
CA LEU A 19 29.46 -2.87 -3.67
C LEU A 19 28.22 -3.45 -4.34
N GLY A 20 27.49 -4.28 -3.59
CA GLY A 20 26.15 -4.68 -3.95
C GLY A 20 25.32 -3.41 -4.07
N ALA A 21 24.91 -3.05 -5.29
CA ALA A 21 23.88 -2.06 -5.49
C ALA A 21 22.65 -2.52 -4.72
N GLN A 22 22.44 -1.96 -3.52
CA GLN A 22 21.19 -2.09 -2.79
C GLN A 22 20.16 -1.37 -3.64
N GLY A 23 19.54 -2.08 -4.57
CA GLY A 23 18.35 -1.60 -5.27
C GLY A 23 17.25 -1.45 -4.22
N GLY A 24 17.21 -0.31 -3.53
CA GLY A 24 16.07 0.07 -2.74
C GLY A 24 14.85 0.02 -3.65
N ALA A 25 13.75 -0.58 -3.19
CA ALA A 25 12.49 -0.50 -3.89
C ALA A 25 12.19 1.00 -4.13
N LEU A 26 12.20 1.42 -5.40
CA LEU A 26 11.89 2.80 -5.77
C LEU A 26 10.42 3.03 -5.48
N ALA A 27 10.12 4.10 -4.74
CA ALA A 27 8.75 4.56 -4.55
C ALA A 27 8.14 4.86 -5.93
N ASN A 28 6.86 4.59 -6.10
CA ASN A 28 6.13 5.00 -7.30
C ASN A 28 5.87 6.51 -7.20
N ASP A 29 6.49 7.29 -8.09
CA ASP A 29 6.40 8.74 -8.08
C ASP A 29 4.95 9.25 -8.17
N ALA A 30 4.10 8.58 -8.93
CA ALA A 30 2.69 8.93 -9.05
C ALA A 30 1.94 8.76 -7.70
N LEU A 31 2.24 7.70 -6.95
CA LEU A 31 1.65 7.53 -5.60
C LEU A 31 2.20 8.54 -4.61
N VAL A 32 3.48 8.92 -4.72
CA VAL A 32 4.09 9.97 -3.89
C VAL A 32 3.39 11.31 -4.14
N GLU A 33 3.14 11.66 -5.41
CA GLU A 33 2.43 12.89 -5.76
C GLU A 33 0.98 12.89 -5.26
N LEU A 34 0.24 11.81 -5.50
CA LEU A 34 -1.14 11.67 -5.03
C LEU A 34 -1.27 11.74 -3.51
N ALA A 35 -0.28 11.19 -2.76
CA ALA A 35 -0.27 11.22 -1.31
C ALA A 35 -0.03 12.63 -0.71
N LYS A 36 0.37 13.62 -1.51
CA LYS A 36 0.51 15.01 -1.05
C LYS A 36 -0.84 15.65 -0.74
N SER A 37 -1.89 15.27 -1.46
CA SER A 37 -3.24 15.75 -1.17
C SER A 37 -3.76 15.18 0.14
N PRO A 38 -4.26 16.02 1.08
CA PRO A 38 -4.86 15.55 2.33
C PRO A 38 -6.15 14.73 2.11
N GLU A 39 -6.77 14.86 0.95
CA GLU A 39 -8.01 14.18 0.58
C GLU A 39 -7.77 12.77 0.05
N ASN A 40 -6.52 12.45 -0.29
CA ASN A 40 -6.15 11.14 -0.82
C ASN A 40 -5.64 10.20 0.26
N TRP A 41 -6.03 8.93 0.14
CA TRP A 41 -5.52 7.81 0.94
C TRP A 41 -5.11 6.68 -0.01
N VAL A 42 -3.91 6.77 -0.54
CA VAL A 42 -3.46 5.98 -1.71
C VAL A 42 -2.87 4.61 -1.38
N MET A 43 -2.65 4.33 -0.11
CA MET A 43 -2.09 3.06 0.39
C MET A 43 -2.67 2.72 1.76
N THR A 44 -2.49 1.48 2.22
CA THR A 44 -2.99 1.00 3.53
C THR A 44 -2.58 1.93 4.68
N GLY A 45 -1.36 2.44 4.72
CA GLY A 45 -0.88 3.39 5.73
C GLY A 45 -0.96 4.86 5.29
N ARG A 46 -1.72 5.18 4.25
CA ARG A 46 -1.86 6.45 3.55
C ARG A 46 -0.72 6.73 2.57
N ASP A 47 0.51 6.57 2.96
CA ASP A 47 1.71 6.82 2.16
C ASP A 47 2.80 5.77 2.47
N TYR A 48 3.97 5.90 1.85
CA TYR A 48 5.09 4.99 2.07
C TYR A 48 5.66 5.00 3.50
N ASN A 49 5.35 6.03 4.31
CA ASN A 49 5.75 6.07 5.72
C ASN A 49 4.80 5.26 6.60
N ALA A 50 3.65 4.85 6.09
CA ALA A 50 2.64 4.02 6.77
C ALA A 50 2.26 4.54 8.18
N GLN A 51 2.20 5.85 8.35
CA GLN A 51 1.94 6.47 9.66
C GLN A 51 0.46 6.51 10.03
N ASN A 52 -0.44 6.17 9.11
CA ASN A 52 -1.91 6.26 9.30
C ASN A 52 -2.36 7.65 9.76
N PHE A 53 -1.66 8.69 9.32
CA PHE A 53 -1.91 10.07 9.69
C PHE A 53 -2.45 10.87 8.50
N SER A 54 -3.58 11.58 8.71
CA SER A 54 -4.09 12.55 7.74
C SER A 54 -3.68 13.96 8.15
N PRO A 55 -3.12 14.78 7.24
CA PRO A 55 -2.85 16.20 7.51
C PRO A 55 -4.11 17.06 7.42
N SER A 56 -5.29 16.48 7.19
CA SER A 56 -6.55 17.22 7.20
C SER A 56 -6.81 17.85 8.57
N THR A 57 -7.22 19.10 8.58
CA THR A 57 -7.52 19.88 9.78
C THR A 57 -9.03 20.07 10.02
N GLN A 58 -9.89 19.40 9.21
CA GLN A 58 -11.34 19.51 9.31
C GLN A 58 -11.89 18.89 10.60
N ILE A 59 -11.23 17.84 11.12
CA ILE A 59 -11.61 17.18 12.37
C ILE A 59 -10.62 17.61 13.43
N THR A 60 -11.13 18.19 14.52
CA THR A 60 -10.36 18.70 15.65
C THR A 60 -10.85 18.07 16.95
N LYS A 61 -10.15 18.33 18.06
CA LYS A 61 -10.58 17.89 19.40
C LYS A 61 -11.92 18.49 19.80
N GLU A 62 -12.22 19.69 19.32
CA GLU A 62 -13.42 20.43 19.65
C GLU A 62 -14.64 19.90 18.91
N ASN A 63 -14.49 19.41 17.67
CA ASN A 63 -15.62 18.99 16.84
C ASN A 63 -15.74 17.46 16.64
N VAL A 64 -14.75 16.67 17.06
CA VAL A 64 -14.77 15.21 16.86
C VAL A 64 -15.99 14.52 17.50
N GLY A 65 -16.51 15.06 18.59
CA GLY A 65 -17.73 14.57 19.26
C GLY A 65 -19.03 14.79 18.46
N GLU A 66 -18.98 15.62 17.44
CA GLU A 66 -20.13 15.97 16.58
C GLU A 66 -20.19 15.11 15.32
N LEU A 67 -19.21 14.25 15.10
CA LEU A 67 -19.18 13.39 13.90
C LEU A 67 -20.43 12.51 13.83
N ARG A 68 -20.98 12.42 12.63
CA ARG A 68 -22.12 11.56 12.30
C ARG A 68 -21.81 10.77 11.02
N PRO A 69 -22.34 9.54 10.89
CA PRO A 69 -22.27 8.82 9.62
C PRO A 69 -22.93 9.66 8.51
N ALA A 70 -22.18 9.93 7.45
CA ALA A 70 -22.72 10.63 6.28
C ALA A 70 -23.56 9.69 5.42
N TRP A 71 -23.11 8.46 5.26
CA TRP A 71 -23.77 7.40 4.48
C TRP A 71 -23.19 6.02 4.83
N SER A 72 -23.80 4.99 4.29
CA SER A 72 -23.31 3.62 4.41
C SER A 72 -23.43 2.90 3.05
N PHE A 73 -22.53 1.95 2.81
CA PHE A 73 -22.53 1.13 1.61
C PHE A 73 -22.48 -0.35 1.99
N SER A 74 -23.40 -1.16 1.43
CA SER A 74 -23.40 -2.60 1.62
C SER A 74 -22.69 -3.29 0.49
N THR A 75 -21.64 -4.04 0.80
CA THR A 75 -20.91 -4.87 -0.18
C THR A 75 -21.65 -6.14 -0.57
N GLY A 76 -22.66 -6.55 0.22
CA GLY A 76 -23.36 -7.82 0.08
C GLY A 76 -22.56 -9.05 0.51
N VAL A 77 -21.38 -8.86 1.14
CA VAL A 77 -20.52 -9.94 1.63
C VAL A 77 -20.53 -9.94 3.15
N LEU A 78 -20.88 -11.09 3.76
CA LEU A 78 -21.04 -11.25 5.21
C LEU A 78 -19.79 -11.74 5.95
N HIS A 79 -18.64 -11.74 5.28
CA HIS A 79 -17.35 -12.09 5.89
C HIS A 79 -16.62 -10.85 6.41
N GLY A 80 -15.67 -11.05 7.32
CA GLY A 80 -14.84 -9.96 7.84
C GLY A 80 -14.08 -9.21 6.72
N HIS A 81 -14.17 -7.88 6.70
CA HIS A 81 -13.48 -7.03 5.74
C HIS A 81 -12.21 -6.50 6.39
N GLU A 82 -11.06 -6.97 5.93
CA GLU A 82 -9.73 -6.58 6.45
C GLU A 82 -9.03 -5.57 5.53
N GLY A 83 -9.55 -5.38 4.31
CA GLY A 83 -8.99 -4.45 3.34
C GLY A 83 -9.22 -2.99 3.73
N THR A 84 -8.17 -2.19 3.74
CA THR A 84 -8.29 -0.74 3.90
C THR A 84 -8.88 -0.11 2.64
N PRO A 85 -9.96 0.67 2.74
CA PRO A 85 -10.42 1.46 1.60
C PRO A 85 -9.34 2.44 1.13
N LEU A 86 -9.18 2.58 -0.19
CA LEU A 86 -8.31 3.59 -0.78
C LEU A 86 -9.15 4.74 -1.32
N VAL A 87 -8.64 5.95 -1.22
CA VAL A 87 -9.31 7.16 -1.74
C VAL A 87 -8.36 7.90 -2.66
N VAL A 88 -8.83 8.15 -3.88
CA VAL A 88 -8.07 8.89 -4.90
C VAL A 88 -9.05 9.76 -5.69
N ASP A 89 -8.81 11.06 -5.72
CA ASP A 89 -9.55 12.03 -6.52
C ASP A 89 -11.08 11.87 -6.41
N GLY A 90 -11.59 11.90 -5.18
CA GLY A 90 -13.03 11.81 -4.89
C GLY A 90 -13.65 10.43 -5.12
N LYS A 91 -12.85 9.41 -5.37
CA LYS A 91 -13.31 8.02 -5.54
C LYS A 91 -12.80 7.13 -4.43
N MET A 92 -13.67 6.30 -3.87
CA MET A 92 -13.31 5.30 -2.87
C MET A 92 -13.29 3.91 -3.50
N PHE A 93 -12.19 3.20 -3.31
CA PHE A 93 -12.03 1.81 -3.75
C PHE A 93 -12.15 0.88 -2.55
N VAL A 94 -13.12 -0.02 -2.62
CA VAL A 94 -13.41 -1.00 -1.56
C VAL A 94 -13.24 -2.39 -2.15
N HIS A 95 -12.45 -3.23 -1.48
CA HIS A 95 -12.26 -4.63 -1.84
C HIS A 95 -12.90 -5.52 -0.79
N THR A 96 -13.66 -6.53 -1.24
CA THR A 96 -14.28 -7.49 -0.33
C THR A 96 -13.39 -8.71 -0.14
N PRO A 97 -13.56 -9.47 0.97
CA PRO A 97 -13.08 -10.84 1.04
C PRO A 97 -13.72 -11.68 -0.08
N PHE A 98 -13.49 -13.00 -0.08
CA PHE A 98 -14.13 -13.87 -1.08
C PHE A 98 -15.61 -13.52 -1.28
N PRO A 99 -16.08 -13.29 -2.51
CA PRO A 99 -15.48 -13.59 -3.83
C PRO A 99 -14.56 -12.49 -4.42
N ASN A 100 -13.91 -11.69 -3.60
CA ASN A 100 -12.89 -10.70 -4.02
C ASN A 100 -13.42 -9.61 -4.97
N THR A 101 -14.64 -9.16 -4.72
CA THR A 101 -15.25 -8.08 -5.51
C THR A 101 -14.60 -6.76 -5.15
N THR A 102 -14.29 -5.95 -6.15
CA THR A 102 -13.82 -4.58 -5.96
C THR A 102 -14.87 -3.60 -6.47
N PHE A 103 -15.13 -2.56 -5.68
CA PHE A 103 -16.02 -1.45 -6.03
C PHE A 103 -15.22 -0.17 -6.15
N ALA A 104 -15.59 0.68 -7.11
CA ALA A 104 -15.25 2.10 -7.08
C ALA A 104 -16.54 2.88 -6.82
N LEU A 105 -16.52 3.66 -5.74
CA LEU A 105 -17.64 4.47 -5.27
C LEU A 105 -17.34 5.95 -5.53
N ASP A 106 -18.36 6.70 -5.84
CA ASP A 106 -18.31 8.15 -5.95
C ASP A 106 -18.48 8.75 -4.53
N LEU A 107 -17.57 9.63 -4.12
CA LEU A 107 -17.68 10.31 -2.83
C LEU A 107 -18.54 11.58 -2.89
N ASP A 108 -18.73 12.16 -4.07
CA ASP A 108 -19.59 13.31 -4.29
C ASP A 108 -21.07 12.91 -4.40
N GLU A 109 -21.34 11.68 -4.86
CA GLU A 109 -22.67 11.09 -4.94
C GLU A 109 -22.76 9.83 -4.07
N PRO A 110 -23.01 9.95 -2.75
CA PRO A 110 -22.98 8.84 -1.80
C PRO A 110 -23.81 7.62 -2.24
N GLY A 111 -23.20 6.46 -2.23
CA GLY A 111 -23.83 5.19 -2.63
C GLY A 111 -23.77 4.89 -4.13
N LYS A 112 -23.31 5.82 -4.97
CA LYS A 112 -23.15 5.59 -6.40
C LYS A 112 -21.95 4.71 -6.68
N ILE A 113 -22.19 3.61 -7.37
CA ILE A 113 -21.14 2.70 -7.86
C ILE A 113 -20.71 3.19 -9.24
N LEU A 114 -19.45 3.62 -9.37
CA LEU A 114 -18.86 4.00 -10.64
C LEU A 114 -18.55 2.78 -11.50
N TRP A 115 -18.00 1.74 -10.87
CA TRP A 115 -17.81 0.43 -11.47
C TRP A 115 -17.64 -0.64 -10.40
N GLN A 116 -17.81 -1.89 -10.83
CA GLN A 116 -17.62 -3.07 -10.02
C GLN A 116 -16.83 -4.11 -10.83
N ASN A 117 -15.81 -4.70 -10.21
CA ASN A 117 -15.13 -5.87 -10.75
C ASN A 117 -15.46 -7.11 -9.91
N LYS A 118 -16.00 -8.12 -10.57
CA LYS A 118 -16.24 -9.46 -9.99
C LYS A 118 -15.29 -10.43 -10.68
N PRO A 119 -14.16 -10.80 -10.05
CA PRO A 119 -13.25 -11.72 -10.69
C PRO A 119 -13.90 -13.09 -10.88
N ARG A 120 -13.57 -13.74 -12.00
CA ARG A 120 -14.01 -15.11 -12.24
C ARG A 120 -13.36 -16.02 -11.21
N GLN A 121 -14.16 -16.68 -10.41
CA GLN A 121 -13.69 -17.63 -9.41
C GLN A 121 -13.46 -19.01 -10.04
N ASP A 122 -12.46 -19.74 -9.54
CA ASP A 122 -12.34 -21.16 -9.80
C ASP A 122 -13.54 -21.89 -9.17
N PRO A 123 -14.18 -22.88 -9.88
CA PRO A 123 -15.31 -23.60 -9.33
C PRO A 123 -15.03 -24.33 -8.01
N THR A 124 -13.76 -24.60 -7.72
CA THR A 124 -13.33 -25.24 -6.47
C THR A 124 -12.96 -24.26 -5.36
N ALA A 125 -12.84 -22.95 -5.69
CA ALA A 125 -12.49 -21.92 -4.71
C ALA A 125 -13.56 -21.83 -3.61
N ARG A 126 -13.10 -21.63 -2.39
CA ARG A 126 -13.93 -21.47 -1.19
C ARG A 126 -13.43 -20.27 -0.39
N ALA A 127 -14.32 -19.64 0.34
CA ALA A 127 -13.93 -18.71 1.38
C ALA A 127 -13.11 -19.46 2.44
N VAL A 128 -11.96 -18.94 2.82
CA VAL A 128 -11.11 -19.51 3.87
C VAL A 128 -11.16 -18.56 5.05
N GLY A 129 -11.73 -19.02 6.11
CA GLY A 129 -11.75 -18.30 7.39
C GLY A 129 -12.71 -17.10 7.42
N SER A 130 -13.03 -16.69 8.55
CA SER A 130 -13.45 -15.47 9.25
C SER A 130 -14.43 -15.82 10.30
#